data_5e20c1f8922922c1727a7a72b1ed068e
#
_entry.id   5e20c1f8922922c1727a7a72b1ed068e
#
_cell.length_a   1.000
_cell.length_b   1.000
_cell.length_c   1.000
_cell.angle_alpha   90.00
_cell.angle_beta   90.00
_cell.angle_gamma   90.00
#
_symmetry.space_group_name_H-M   'P 1'
#
loop_
_entity.id
_entity.type
_entity.pdbx_description
1 polymer ?
#
loop_
_entity_poly.entity_id
_entity_poly.type
_entity_poly.pdbx_seq_one_letter_code
_entity_poly.pdbx_strand_id
1 'polypeptide(L)'
;ACGSAGAGNLHPGDAYLSLGTTAWIATVTEKPVIDPQQRLFNIMNLDGLTSSVYGTMQAAGASVNWVRELLGVGLEEMNRLAAEVDPGCEGLVYLPYLDGARSPIFDAQASGVFAGVNQIHKNGHFCRAVFEGVAYALRQIADAQREFLPLTRVHAIGGGMKSTLWSQIIADVTRLELQ
;
A
#
# COMPACT_ATOMS: atom_id res chain seq x y z
N ALA A 1 -9.25 -10.83 10.81
CA ALA A 1 -10.68 -11.22 10.85
C ALA A 1 -11.57 -10.06 11.35
N CYS A 2 -11.40 -9.56 12.60
CA CYS A 2 -12.26 -8.45 13.10
C CYS A 2 -12.18 -7.17 12.26
N GLY A 3 -10.98 -6.78 11.82
CA GLY A 3 -10.81 -5.62 10.93
C GLY A 3 -11.47 -5.79 9.56
N SER A 4 -11.47 -7.00 9.02
CA SER A 4 -12.15 -7.35 7.78
C SER A 4 -13.66 -7.18 7.91
N ALA A 5 -14.26 -7.75 8.96
CA ALA A 5 -15.69 -7.60 9.24
C ALA A 5 -16.07 -6.13 9.49
N GLY A 6 -15.23 -5.38 10.24
CA GLY A 6 -15.44 -3.94 10.49
C GLY A 6 -15.35 -3.08 9.23
N ALA A 7 -14.65 -3.53 8.20
CA ALA A 7 -14.58 -2.89 6.89
C ALA A 7 -15.72 -3.32 5.94
N GLY A 8 -16.69 -4.12 6.41
CA GLY A 8 -17.78 -4.61 5.60
C GLY A 8 -17.45 -5.81 4.71
N ASN A 9 -16.27 -6.41 4.87
CA ASN A 9 -15.83 -7.57 4.09
C ASN A 9 -16.41 -8.86 4.68
N LEU A 10 -17.57 -9.25 4.24
CA LEU A 10 -18.33 -10.38 4.79
C LEU A 10 -18.52 -11.52 3.79
N HIS A 11 -18.48 -11.25 2.49
CA HIS A 11 -18.80 -12.20 1.45
C HIS A 11 -17.62 -12.45 0.51
N PRO A 12 -17.50 -13.65 -0.08
CA PRO A 12 -16.50 -13.94 -1.09
C PRO A 12 -16.52 -12.89 -2.23
N GLY A 13 -15.35 -12.35 -2.55
CA GLY A 13 -15.17 -11.25 -3.50
C GLY A 13 -15.09 -9.87 -2.85
N ASP A 14 -15.56 -9.71 -1.61
CA ASP A 14 -15.35 -8.43 -0.88
C ASP A 14 -13.86 -8.23 -0.61
N ALA A 15 -13.38 -7.01 -0.83
CA ALA A 15 -11.99 -6.65 -0.60
C ALA A 15 -11.86 -5.31 0.12
N TYR A 16 -10.83 -5.18 0.96
CA TYR A 16 -10.49 -3.90 1.58
C TYR A 16 -8.99 -3.63 1.56
N LEU A 17 -8.68 -2.35 1.46
CA LEU A 17 -7.36 -1.78 1.66
C LEU A 17 -7.32 -1.09 3.02
N SER A 18 -6.39 -1.47 3.87
CA SER A 18 -6.09 -0.72 5.09
C SER A 18 -4.79 0.05 4.91
N LEU A 19 -4.85 1.38 5.07
CA LEU A 19 -3.72 2.29 4.94
C LEU A 19 -3.44 2.99 6.27
N GLY A 20 -2.65 2.34 7.10
CA GLY A 20 -2.15 2.84 8.40
C GLY A 20 -0.63 2.97 8.40
N THR A 21 0.01 2.77 9.54
CA THR A 21 1.48 2.66 9.67
C THR A 21 2.03 1.57 8.74
N THR A 22 1.39 0.42 8.74
CA THR A 22 1.50 -0.65 7.75
C THR A 22 0.35 -0.56 6.76
N ALA A 23 0.39 -1.30 5.65
CA ALA A 23 -0.76 -1.43 4.76
C ALA A 23 -0.95 -2.87 4.31
N TRP A 24 -2.18 -3.20 3.92
CA TRP A 24 -2.52 -4.49 3.33
C TRP A 24 -3.75 -4.41 2.46
N ILE A 25 -3.82 -5.31 1.50
CA ILE A 25 -5.03 -5.62 0.76
C ILE A 25 -5.48 -7.01 1.18
N ALA A 26 -6.75 -7.15 1.54
CA ALA A 26 -7.36 -8.42 1.92
C ALA A 26 -8.65 -8.65 1.14
N THR A 27 -8.79 -9.85 0.59
CA THR A 27 -9.95 -10.25 -0.20
C THR A 27 -10.55 -11.53 0.39
N VAL A 28 -11.86 -11.54 0.62
CA VAL A 28 -12.58 -12.71 1.14
C VAL A 28 -12.73 -13.76 0.04
N THR A 29 -12.50 -15.01 0.38
CA THR A 29 -12.57 -16.16 -0.53
C THR A 29 -13.32 -17.32 0.12
N GLU A 30 -14.00 -18.15 -0.69
CA GLU A 30 -14.65 -19.37 -0.18
C GLU A 30 -13.64 -20.38 0.36
N LYS A 31 -12.47 -20.45 -0.26
CA LYS A 31 -11.39 -21.38 0.10
C LYS A 31 -10.06 -20.63 0.13
N PRO A 32 -9.09 -21.10 0.93
CA PRO A 32 -7.74 -20.52 0.92
C PRO A 32 -7.14 -20.51 -0.49
N VAL A 33 -6.54 -19.39 -0.87
CA VAL A 33 -5.76 -19.26 -2.10
C VAL A 33 -4.38 -19.84 -1.86
N ILE A 34 -3.98 -20.81 -2.68
CA ILE A 34 -2.63 -21.37 -2.64
C ILE A 34 -1.78 -20.68 -3.70
N ASP A 35 -0.94 -19.76 -3.26
CA ASP A 35 0.04 -19.11 -4.13
C ASP A 35 1.34 -19.91 -4.16
N PRO A 36 1.71 -20.53 -5.30
CA PRO A 36 2.94 -21.34 -5.41
C PRO A 36 4.22 -20.53 -5.15
N GLN A 37 4.17 -19.21 -5.35
CA GLN A 37 5.30 -18.30 -5.11
C GLN A 37 5.34 -17.79 -3.65
N GLN A 38 4.38 -18.19 -2.82
CA GLN A 38 4.28 -17.81 -1.39
C GLN A 38 4.28 -16.30 -1.13
N ARG A 39 3.76 -15.49 -2.07
CA ARG A 39 3.69 -14.03 -1.97
C ARG A 39 2.53 -13.55 -1.08
N LEU A 40 1.53 -14.40 -0.89
CA LEU A 40 0.28 -14.11 -0.18
C LEU A 40 0.07 -15.12 0.95
N PHE A 41 -0.73 -14.76 1.94
CA PHE A 41 -1.11 -15.67 3.01
C PHE A 41 -2.61 -15.60 3.31
N ASN A 42 -3.14 -16.63 3.95
CA ASN A 42 -4.56 -16.73 4.25
C ASN A 42 -4.80 -16.64 5.75
N ILE A 43 -5.90 -16.00 6.12
CA ILE A 43 -6.43 -16.00 7.49
C ILE A 43 -7.89 -16.45 7.43
N MET A 44 -8.25 -17.44 8.26
CA MET A 44 -9.64 -17.86 8.41
C MET A 44 -10.49 -16.73 8.98
N ASN A 45 -11.66 -16.51 8.42
CA ASN A 45 -12.59 -15.49 8.88
C ASN A 45 -13.34 -15.94 10.14
N LEU A 46 -14.08 -15.02 10.77
CA LEU A 46 -14.80 -15.27 12.03
C LEU A 46 -15.92 -16.30 11.90
N ASP A 47 -16.44 -16.53 10.71
CA ASP A 47 -17.47 -17.51 10.40
C ASP A 47 -16.96 -18.95 10.44
N GLY A 48 -15.64 -19.16 10.47
CA GLY A 48 -15.01 -20.48 10.41
C GLY A 48 -15.20 -21.23 9.08
N LEU A 49 -15.76 -20.57 8.05
CA LEU A 49 -16.12 -21.18 6.77
C LEU A 49 -15.34 -20.56 5.62
N THR A 50 -15.17 -19.23 5.64
CA THR A 50 -14.46 -18.47 4.60
C THR A 50 -13.06 -18.10 5.05
N SER A 51 -12.22 -17.72 4.10
CA SER A 51 -10.86 -17.21 4.33
C SER A 51 -10.72 -15.81 3.74
N SER A 52 -9.77 -15.06 4.23
CA SER A 52 -9.28 -13.86 3.53
C SER A 52 -7.84 -14.06 3.11
N VAL A 53 -7.55 -13.79 1.84
CA VAL A 53 -6.19 -13.76 1.32
C VAL A 53 -5.61 -12.36 1.52
N TYR A 54 -4.42 -12.29 2.09
CA TYR A 54 -3.72 -11.06 2.44
C TYR A 54 -2.42 -10.90 1.66
N GLY A 55 -2.17 -9.68 1.22
CA GLY A 55 -0.84 -9.19 0.91
C GLY A 55 -0.56 -7.96 1.76
N THR A 56 0.58 -7.92 2.44
CA THR A 56 0.91 -6.89 3.43
C THR A 56 2.24 -6.22 3.16
N MET A 57 2.35 -4.93 3.50
CA MET A 57 3.61 -4.21 3.55
C MET A 57 3.86 -3.60 4.93
N GLN A 58 5.14 -3.53 5.35
CA GLN A 58 5.52 -3.14 6.71
C GLN A 58 5.53 -1.62 6.92
N ALA A 59 5.96 -0.85 5.95
CA ALA A 59 6.20 0.59 6.10
C ALA A 59 5.42 1.41 5.06
N ALA A 60 4.11 1.60 5.29
CA ALA A 60 3.27 2.51 4.49
C ALA A 60 3.26 3.92 5.10
N GLY A 61 2.38 4.19 6.04
CA GLY A 61 2.38 5.43 6.81
C GLY A 61 3.65 5.63 7.62
N ALA A 62 4.37 4.56 7.99
CA ALA A 62 5.69 4.65 8.59
C ALA A 62 6.68 5.37 7.67
N SER A 63 6.69 5.05 6.37
CA SER A 63 7.53 5.76 5.37
C SER A 63 7.19 7.23 5.26
N VAL A 64 5.90 7.55 5.26
CA VAL A 64 5.41 8.95 5.24
C VAL A 64 5.86 9.69 6.49
N ASN A 65 5.70 9.10 7.66
CA ASN A 65 6.14 9.72 8.92
C ASN A 65 7.65 9.91 8.97
N TRP A 66 8.41 8.90 8.57
CA TRP A 66 9.86 8.97 8.54
C TRP A 66 10.38 10.11 7.63
N VAL A 67 9.85 10.20 6.38
CA VAL A 67 10.35 11.22 5.45
C VAL A 67 9.93 12.64 5.88
N ARG A 68 8.71 12.83 6.40
CA ARG A 68 8.30 14.15 6.89
C ARG A 68 9.12 14.62 8.09
N GLU A 69 9.51 13.70 8.97
CA GLU A 69 10.41 13.99 10.11
C GLU A 69 11.81 14.33 9.60
N LEU A 70 12.34 13.57 8.65
CA LEU A 70 13.64 13.83 8.02
C LEU A 70 13.69 15.20 7.35
N LEU A 71 12.60 15.63 6.69
CA LEU A 71 12.51 16.91 6.00
C LEU A 71 12.06 18.06 6.92
N GLY A 72 11.65 17.78 8.16
CA GLY A 72 11.15 18.77 9.10
C GLY A 72 9.81 19.41 8.68
N VAL A 73 8.93 18.66 7.98
CA VAL A 73 7.65 19.18 7.49
C VAL A 73 6.45 18.51 8.17
N GLY A 74 5.34 19.28 8.28
CA GLY A 74 4.07 18.74 8.71
C GLY A 74 3.37 17.94 7.60
N LEU A 75 2.33 17.16 7.97
CA LEU A 75 1.61 16.34 6.99
C LEU A 75 0.90 17.17 5.91
N GLU A 76 0.32 18.31 6.27
CA GLU A 76 -0.35 19.22 5.32
C GLU A 76 0.66 19.79 4.32
N GLU A 77 1.81 20.25 4.82
CA GLU A 77 2.89 20.76 3.98
C GLU A 77 3.48 19.68 3.07
N MET A 78 3.66 18.46 3.58
CA MET A 78 4.07 17.32 2.78
C MET A 78 3.11 17.05 1.61
N ASN A 79 1.80 17.07 1.87
CA ASN A 79 0.79 16.93 0.82
C ASN A 79 0.85 18.07 -0.21
N ARG A 80 0.98 19.31 0.26
CA ARG A 80 1.11 20.48 -0.62
C ARG A 80 2.34 20.39 -1.52
N LEU A 81 3.50 20.09 -0.94
CA LEU A 81 4.76 19.96 -1.68
C LEU A 81 4.72 18.80 -2.70
N ALA A 82 4.13 17.67 -2.32
CA ALA A 82 3.97 16.52 -3.21
C ALA A 82 3.01 16.81 -4.37
N ALA A 83 1.98 17.62 -4.16
CA ALA A 83 1.02 18.01 -5.21
C ALA A 83 1.62 18.90 -6.31
N GLU A 84 2.70 19.62 -6.00
CA GLU A 84 3.40 20.50 -6.94
C GLU A 84 4.36 19.76 -7.88
N VAL A 85 4.59 18.47 -7.66
CA VAL A 85 5.52 17.65 -8.45
C VAL A 85 4.72 16.73 -9.38
N ASP A 86 5.16 16.62 -10.62
CA ASP A 86 4.54 15.73 -11.59
C ASP A 86 4.69 14.23 -11.23
N PRO A 87 3.73 13.38 -11.64
CA PRO A 87 3.84 11.93 -11.47
C PRO A 87 5.16 11.37 -12.00
N GLY A 88 5.76 10.45 -11.22
CA GLY A 88 7.05 9.85 -11.54
C GLY A 88 8.25 10.64 -11.01
N CYS A 89 8.03 11.79 -10.33
CA CYS A 89 9.05 12.55 -9.57
C CYS A 89 10.33 12.79 -10.34
N GLU A 90 10.24 13.03 -11.66
CA GLU A 90 11.41 13.22 -12.55
C GLU A 90 12.46 12.09 -12.42
N GLY A 91 11.99 10.86 -12.19
CA GLY A 91 12.82 9.67 -12.09
C GLY A 91 13.28 9.32 -10.67
N LEU A 92 12.88 10.08 -9.65
CA LEU A 92 13.13 9.71 -8.26
C LEU A 92 12.15 8.61 -7.81
N VAL A 93 12.67 7.45 -7.47
CA VAL A 93 11.89 6.30 -7.00
C VAL A 93 12.21 6.01 -5.54
N TYR A 94 11.18 5.72 -4.75
CA TYR A 94 11.32 5.28 -3.37
C TYR A 94 10.90 3.81 -3.21
N LEU A 95 11.72 3.01 -2.54
CA LEU A 95 11.41 1.64 -2.12
C LEU A 95 11.04 1.63 -0.63
N PRO A 96 9.80 1.27 -0.25
CA PRO A 96 9.28 1.47 1.10
C PRO A 96 9.61 0.31 2.06
N TYR A 97 10.85 -0.15 2.09
CA TYR A 97 11.27 -1.32 2.86
C TYR A 97 12.03 -0.97 4.15
N LEU A 98 11.64 0.12 4.85
CA LEU A 98 12.32 0.59 6.07
C LEU A 98 12.42 -0.50 7.15
N ASP A 99 11.41 -1.35 7.26
CA ASP A 99 11.31 -2.42 8.26
C ASP A 99 11.29 -3.81 7.58
N GLY A 100 12.05 -3.97 6.51
CA GLY A 100 12.01 -5.17 5.68
C GLY A 100 10.83 -5.20 4.72
N ALA A 101 10.78 -6.20 3.87
CA ALA A 101 9.70 -6.47 2.92
C ALA A 101 8.89 -7.70 3.33
N ARG A 102 7.56 -7.60 3.19
CA ARG A 102 6.65 -8.74 3.23
C ARG A 102 6.15 -9.06 1.84
N SER A 103 4.84 -9.09 1.64
CA SER A 103 4.27 -9.37 0.32
C SER A 103 4.72 -8.34 -0.73
N PRO A 104 5.07 -8.76 -1.92
CA PRO A 104 5.22 -10.12 -2.39
C PRO A 104 6.64 -10.70 -2.24
N ILE A 105 7.58 -10.02 -1.59
CA ILE A 105 9.03 -10.32 -1.63
C ILE A 105 9.47 -11.21 -0.47
N PHE A 106 8.97 -10.95 0.76
CA PHE A 106 9.35 -11.65 2.01
C PHE A 106 10.87 -11.65 2.29
N ASP A 107 11.45 -10.46 2.38
CA ASP A 107 12.85 -10.25 2.76
C ASP A 107 12.94 -9.33 4.00
N ALA A 108 13.27 -9.91 5.14
CA ALA A 108 13.41 -9.18 6.40
C ALA A 108 14.66 -8.26 6.42
N GLN A 109 15.59 -8.43 5.50
CA GLN A 109 16.81 -7.62 5.39
C GLN A 109 16.68 -6.51 4.34
N ALA A 110 15.57 -6.46 3.62
CA ALA A 110 15.31 -5.37 2.68
C ALA A 110 15.31 -4.02 3.41
N SER A 111 15.83 -2.99 2.76
CA SER A 111 15.94 -1.64 3.32
C SER A 111 15.28 -0.62 2.40
N GLY A 112 14.83 0.50 2.99
CA GLY A 112 14.32 1.64 2.24
C GLY A 112 15.41 2.25 1.35
N VAL A 113 15.04 2.65 0.14
CA VAL A 113 15.98 3.24 -0.84
C VAL A 113 15.32 4.39 -1.57
N PHE A 114 16.05 5.49 -1.75
CA PHE A 114 15.77 6.46 -2.81
C PHE A 114 16.73 6.22 -3.97
N ALA A 115 16.19 5.88 -5.13
CA ALA A 115 16.95 5.65 -6.36
C ALA A 115 16.71 6.78 -7.36
N GLY A 116 17.73 7.11 -8.15
CA GLY A 116 17.63 8.17 -9.17
C GLY A 116 17.82 9.61 -8.65
N VAL A 117 18.32 9.78 -7.41
CA VAL A 117 18.55 11.11 -6.83
C VAL A 117 19.55 11.92 -7.68
N ASN A 118 19.18 13.17 -7.97
CA ASN A 118 20.06 14.13 -8.63
C ASN A 118 19.80 15.58 -8.14
N GLN A 119 20.49 16.56 -8.68
CA GLN A 119 20.49 17.96 -8.19
C GLN A 119 19.15 18.70 -8.39
N ILE A 120 18.26 18.21 -9.26
CA ILE A 120 16.98 18.88 -9.51
C ILE A 120 15.95 18.56 -8.42
N HIS A 121 16.14 17.44 -7.71
CA HIS A 121 15.18 16.97 -6.71
C HIS A 121 15.20 17.85 -5.47
N LYS A 122 14.01 18.29 -5.06
CA LYS A 122 13.72 19.11 -3.87
C LYS A 122 12.79 18.34 -2.93
N ASN A 123 12.49 18.91 -1.77
CA ASN A 123 11.61 18.29 -0.76
C ASN A 123 10.31 17.72 -1.35
N GLY A 124 9.67 18.44 -2.29
CA GLY A 124 8.44 17.98 -2.93
C GLY A 124 8.59 16.64 -3.67
N HIS A 125 9.75 16.44 -4.33
CA HIS A 125 10.03 15.18 -5.04
C HIS A 125 10.16 14.02 -4.04
N PHE A 126 10.85 14.22 -2.92
CA PHE A 126 10.96 13.19 -1.88
C PHE A 126 9.60 12.89 -1.24
N CYS A 127 8.78 13.92 -0.99
CA CYS A 127 7.43 13.75 -0.46
C CYS A 127 6.56 12.92 -1.42
N ARG A 128 6.56 13.28 -2.70
CA ARG A 128 5.76 12.57 -3.70
C ARG A 128 6.29 11.16 -3.97
N ALA A 129 7.62 11.00 -4.09
CA ALA A 129 8.23 9.70 -4.31
C ALA A 129 7.87 8.69 -3.22
N VAL A 130 7.72 9.11 -1.96
CA VAL A 130 7.25 8.25 -0.88
C VAL A 130 5.79 7.84 -1.07
N PHE A 131 4.90 8.74 -1.44
CA PHE A 131 3.51 8.40 -1.75
C PHE A 131 3.41 7.41 -2.91
N GLU A 132 4.16 7.64 -3.98
CA GLU A 132 4.20 6.77 -5.15
C GLU A 132 4.86 5.42 -4.84
N GLY A 133 5.96 5.39 -4.10
CA GLY A 133 6.66 4.16 -3.72
C GLY A 133 5.78 3.19 -2.91
N VAL A 134 5.01 3.74 -1.96
CA VAL A 134 3.99 2.94 -1.23
C VAL A 134 2.91 2.44 -2.18
N ALA A 135 2.44 3.28 -3.12
CA ALA A 135 1.44 2.88 -4.11
C ALA A 135 1.97 1.78 -5.05
N TYR A 136 3.24 1.84 -5.46
CA TYR A 136 3.86 0.79 -6.27
C TYR A 136 3.96 -0.54 -5.53
N ALA A 137 4.30 -0.53 -4.23
CA ALA A 137 4.29 -1.75 -3.42
C ALA A 137 2.87 -2.33 -3.26
N LEU A 138 1.86 -1.49 -3.04
CA LEU A 138 0.46 -1.91 -3.03
C LEU A 138 0.00 -2.45 -4.40
N ARG A 139 0.51 -1.90 -5.51
CA ARG A 139 0.25 -2.42 -6.85
C ARG A 139 0.78 -3.84 -7.01
N GLN A 140 2.00 -4.12 -6.55
CA GLN A 140 2.57 -5.47 -6.61
C GLN A 140 1.72 -6.48 -5.82
N ILE A 141 1.20 -6.07 -4.64
CA ILE A 141 0.27 -6.87 -3.84
C ILE A 141 -1.04 -7.12 -4.60
N ALA A 142 -1.62 -6.07 -5.18
CA ALA A 142 -2.85 -6.18 -5.95
C ALA A 142 -2.69 -7.09 -7.17
N ASP A 143 -1.56 -6.98 -7.88
CA ASP A 143 -1.27 -7.81 -9.05
C ASP A 143 -1.06 -9.29 -8.66
N ALA A 144 -0.40 -9.56 -7.53
CA ALA A 144 -0.28 -10.92 -7.01
C ALA A 144 -1.66 -11.53 -6.66
N GLN A 145 -2.59 -10.74 -6.10
CA GLN A 145 -3.96 -11.22 -5.84
C GLN A 145 -4.76 -11.40 -7.13
N ARG A 146 -4.58 -10.54 -8.13
CA ARG A 146 -5.27 -10.61 -9.43
C ARG A 146 -4.97 -11.89 -10.23
N GLU A 147 -3.86 -12.54 -9.96
CA GLU A 147 -3.58 -13.85 -10.56
C GLU A 147 -4.60 -14.94 -10.16
N PHE A 148 -5.28 -14.74 -9.02
CA PHE A 148 -6.22 -15.70 -8.44
C PHE A 148 -7.65 -15.17 -8.33
N LEU A 149 -7.84 -13.85 -8.28
CA LEU A 149 -9.09 -13.20 -7.89
C LEU A 149 -9.40 -11.98 -8.79
N PRO A 150 -10.67 -11.69 -9.09
CA PRO A 150 -11.08 -10.52 -9.86
C PRO A 150 -11.06 -9.24 -8.98
N LEU A 151 -9.87 -8.78 -8.58
CA LEU A 151 -9.70 -7.61 -7.73
C LEU A 151 -9.73 -6.32 -8.55
N THR A 152 -10.86 -5.59 -8.52
CA THR A 152 -11.04 -4.32 -9.24
C THR A 152 -11.40 -3.15 -8.33
N ARG A 153 -11.98 -3.42 -7.14
CA ARG A 153 -12.41 -2.41 -6.17
C ARG A 153 -12.11 -2.86 -4.74
N VAL A 154 -11.96 -1.91 -3.84
CA VAL A 154 -11.70 -2.16 -2.40
C VAL A 154 -12.40 -1.12 -1.54
N HIS A 155 -12.90 -1.51 -0.38
CA HIS A 155 -13.22 -0.55 0.68
C HIS A 155 -11.92 -0.05 1.32
N ALA A 156 -11.67 1.25 1.21
CA ALA A 156 -10.42 1.84 1.68
C ALA A 156 -10.58 2.47 3.07
N ILE A 157 -9.80 1.99 4.03
CA ILE A 157 -9.84 2.42 5.43
C ILE A 157 -8.45 2.81 5.94
N GLY A 158 -8.43 3.54 7.05
CA GLY A 158 -7.20 3.93 7.74
C GLY A 158 -6.85 5.41 7.62
N GLY A 159 -5.90 5.84 8.45
CA GLY A 159 -5.53 7.26 8.55
C GLY A 159 -4.93 7.85 7.28
N GLY A 160 -4.26 7.05 6.47
CA GLY A 160 -3.68 7.48 5.19
C GLY A 160 -4.72 7.90 4.16
N MET A 161 -5.95 7.36 4.25
CA MET A 161 -7.05 7.72 3.35
C MET A 161 -7.58 9.16 3.54
N LYS A 162 -7.16 9.85 4.61
CA LYS A 162 -7.47 11.27 4.81
C LYS A 162 -6.73 12.19 3.82
N SER A 163 -5.64 11.73 3.22
CA SER A 163 -4.96 12.45 2.15
C SER A 163 -5.60 12.14 0.81
N THR A 164 -6.33 13.10 0.25
CA THR A 164 -6.96 12.96 -1.08
C THR A 164 -5.92 12.74 -2.17
N LEU A 165 -4.77 13.42 -2.09
CA LEU A 165 -3.66 13.22 -3.03
C LEU A 165 -3.13 11.79 -2.99
N TRP A 166 -2.85 11.26 -1.79
CA TRP A 166 -2.30 9.90 -1.66
C TRP A 166 -3.31 8.84 -2.07
N SER A 167 -4.58 9.04 -1.72
CA SER A 167 -5.68 8.16 -2.17
C SER A 167 -5.77 8.12 -3.70
N GLN A 168 -5.67 9.30 -4.37
CA GLN A 168 -5.67 9.37 -5.82
C GLN A 168 -4.46 8.67 -6.44
N ILE A 169 -3.25 8.91 -5.90
CA ILE A 169 -2.03 8.21 -6.36
C ILE A 169 -2.18 6.69 -6.23
N ILE A 170 -2.73 6.21 -5.11
CA ILE A 170 -2.97 4.77 -4.91
C ILE A 170 -3.97 4.24 -5.94
N ALA A 171 -5.09 4.93 -6.16
CA ALA A 171 -6.09 4.51 -7.14
C ALA A 171 -5.48 4.44 -8.55
N ASP A 172 -4.76 5.46 -8.98
CA ASP A 172 -4.14 5.55 -10.30
C ASP A 172 -3.10 4.45 -10.52
N VAL A 173 -2.22 4.25 -9.54
CA VAL A 173 -1.13 3.26 -9.62
C VAL A 173 -1.69 1.84 -9.53
N THR A 174 -2.57 1.56 -8.58
CA THR A 174 -3.10 0.21 -8.36
C THR A 174 -4.19 -0.17 -9.36
N ARG A 175 -4.82 0.81 -10.02
CA ARG A 175 -6.02 0.65 -10.84
C ARG A 175 -7.16 -0.02 -10.05
N LEU A 176 -7.27 0.33 -8.77
CA LEU A 176 -8.39 -0.08 -7.92
C LEU A 176 -9.35 1.09 -7.75
N GLU A 177 -10.64 0.78 -7.82
CA GLU A 177 -11.68 1.70 -7.36
C GLU A 177 -11.66 1.69 -5.82
N LEU A 178 -11.38 2.85 -5.21
CA LEU A 178 -11.39 3.04 -3.76
C LEU A 178 -12.75 3.58 -3.32
N GLN A 179 -13.40 2.85 -2.40
CA GLN A 179 -14.73 3.17 -1.86
C GLN A 179 -14.66 3.48 -0.36
#